data_eb2188498eb8bcdee2572129c3fed438
#
_entry.id   eb2188498eb8bcdee2572129c3fed438
#
_cell.length_a   1.000
_cell.length_b   1.000
_cell.length_c   1.000
_cell.angle_alpha   90.00
_cell.angle_beta   90.00
_cell.angle_gamma   90.00
#
_symmetry.space_group_name_H-M   'P 1'
#
loop_
_entity.id
_entity.type
_entity.pdbx_description
1 polymer ?
#
loop_
_entity_poly.entity_id
_entity_poly.type
_entity_poly.pdbx_seq_one_letter_code
_entity_poly.pdbx_strand_id
1 'polypeptide(L)'
;MKQDLLNVAVIIKLEPDFSEGNVSYNSDGTLNRAETKNILGPHSAIACNAAFYCKVRYGAHVSIGTMGPPIAESALKQAQMLSDAEELNLYSDRLFAGADTLATAEVLKNGIEKMFGGNKIDIVFSGHRASDGETGQTGPQTAWKLGYTFLGNVIDFDIDLDRKVVFAKRLISLQGMDTIIEEIESPLPVFITIDPSYRSIFNSISQRLSANTFSREAKKHSEDYRQYLKIFDSKNLGLDPKLVGLPGSPTIVYKVEKIPRAKTSRKAEIVIPSNPNNLTPVIEKIIQTVRGK
;
A
#
# COMPACT_ATOMS: atom_id res chain seq x y z
N MET A 1 0.94 34.64 8.82
CA MET A 1 1.05 33.96 7.53
C MET A 1 0.21 32.70 7.63
N LYS A 2 -0.74 32.44 6.71
CA LYS A 2 -1.39 31.11 6.64
C LYS A 2 -0.29 30.12 6.32
N GLN A 3 -0.03 29.18 7.22
CA GLN A 3 0.87 28.07 6.94
C GLN A 3 0.24 27.30 5.78
N ASP A 4 0.96 27.11 4.67
CA ASP A 4 0.49 26.27 3.58
C ASP A 4 0.25 24.89 4.17
N LEU A 5 -0.98 24.39 4.06
CA LEU A 5 -1.34 23.05 4.58
C LEU A 5 -0.60 21.99 3.77
N LEU A 6 -0.06 21.01 4.48
CA LEU A 6 0.61 19.86 3.87
C LEU A 6 -0.43 19.00 3.14
N ASN A 7 -0.31 18.83 1.83
CA ASN A 7 -1.19 17.98 1.02
C ASN A 7 -0.57 16.59 0.85
N VAL A 8 -1.25 15.60 1.39
CA VAL A 8 -0.82 14.19 1.38
C VAL A 8 -1.77 13.35 0.56
N ALA A 9 -1.28 12.77 -0.53
CA ALA A 9 -2.02 11.80 -1.32
C ALA A 9 -1.66 10.37 -0.89
N VAL A 10 -2.62 9.45 -0.96
CA VAL A 10 -2.38 8.02 -0.74
C VAL A 10 -2.93 7.23 -1.92
N ILE A 11 -2.12 6.37 -2.49
CA ILE A 11 -2.55 5.41 -3.51
C ILE A 11 -2.72 4.04 -2.88
N ILE A 12 -3.94 3.51 -3.03
CA ILE A 12 -4.33 2.22 -2.46
C ILE A 12 -4.76 1.24 -3.54
N LYS A 13 -4.86 -0.03 -3.16
CA LYS A 13 -5.36 -1.08 -4.03
C LYS A 13 -6.36 -1.98 -3.30
N LEU A 14 -7.45 -2.33 -4.01
CA LEU A 14 -8.32 -3.43 -3.64
C LEU A 14 -7.63 -4.74 -4.02
N GLU A 15 -7.46 -5.65 -3.07
CA GLU A 15 -6.75 -6.91 -3.24
C GLU A 15 -7.61 -8.10 -2.79
N PRO A 16 -7.38 -9.30 -3.36
CA PRO A 16 -8.02 -10.52 -2.86
C PRO A 16 -7.62 -10.80 -1.41
N ASP A 17 -8.57 -11.28 -0.63
CA ASP A 17 -8.30 -11.77 0.73
C ASP A 17 -7.75 -13.19 0.70
N PHE A 18 -6.42 -13.31 0.71
CA PHE A 18 -5.75 -14.61 0.74
C PHE A 18 -5.80 -15.31 2.10
N SER A 19 -6.26 -14.65 3.16
CA SER A 19 -6.29 -15.19 4.52
C SER A 19 -7.34 -16.30 4.69
N GLU A 20 -8.42 -16.26 3.95
CA GLU A 20 -9.56 -17.20 4.07
C GLU A 20 -9.37 -18.49 3.26
N GLY A 21 -8.31 -18.64 2.49
CA GLY A 21 -8.03 -19.86 1.71
C GLY A 21 -9.00 -20.17 0.55
N ASN A 22 -10.03 -19.36 0.37
CA ASN A 22 -11.09 -19.52 -0.64
C ASN A 22 -10.91 -18.55 -1.79
N VAL A 23 -9.74 -18.58 -2.42
CA VAL A 23 -9.50 -17.82 -3.65
C VAL A 23 -10.01 -18.64 -4.83
N SER A 24 -10.96 -18.09 -5.57
CA SER A 24 -11.49 -18.71 -6.79
C SER A 24 -10.62 -18.34 -8.00
N TYR A 25 -10.40 -19.33 -8.88
CA TYR A 25 -9.65 -19.12 -10.11
C TYR A 25 -10.52 -19.51 -11.32
N ASN A 26 -10.40 -18.75 -12.39
CA ASN A 26 -10.99 -19.06 -13.68
C ASN A 26 -10.33 -20.31 -14.31
N SER A 27 -10.94 -20.86 -15.34
CA SER A 27 -10.42 -22.05 -16.05
C SER A 27 -9.04 -21.81 -16.72
N ASP A 28 -8.71 -20.57 -17.02
CA ASP A 28 -7.42 -20.15 -17.58
C ASP A 28 -6.33 -19.90 -16.51
N GLY A 29 -6.66 -20.14 -15.23
CA GLY A 29 -5.77 -19.94 -14.10
C GLY A 29 -5.71 -18.49 -13.58
N THR A 30 -6.41 -17.55 -14.19
CA THR A 30 -6.53 -16.19 -13.69
C THR A 30 -7.45 -16.11 -12.46
N LEU A 31 -7.22 -15.11 -11.60
CA LEU A 31 -8.02 -14.92 -10.40
C LEU A 31 -9.46 -14.52 -10.75
N ASN A 32 -10.45 -15.26 -10.23
CA ASN A 32 -11.86 -14.87 -10.30
C ASN A 32 -12.18 -13.85 -9.19
N ARG A 33 -12.01 -12.57 -9.50
CA ARG A 33 -12.23 -11.47 -8.54
C ARG A 33 -13.68 -11.32 -8.11
N ALA A 34 -14.64 -11.80 -8.90
CA ALA A 34 -16.06 -11.69 -8.58
C ALA A 34 -16.49 -12.66 -7.44
N GLU A 35 -15.85 -13.81 -7.38
CA GLU A 35 -16.12 -14.83 -6.36
C GLU A 35 -15.16 -14.80 -5.18
N THR A 36 -14.09 -13.99 -5.29
CA THR A 36 -13.11 -13.84 -4.22
C THR A 36 -13.47 -12.64 -3.37
N LYS A 37 -13.47 -12.80 -2.03
CA LYS A 37 -13.61 -11.65 -1.14
C LYS A 37 -12.43 -10.70 -1.34
N ASN A 38 -12.73 -9.43 -1.46
CA ASN A 38 -11.73 -8.39 -1.67
C ASN A 38 -11.66 -7.48 -0.44
N ILE A 39 -10.44 -7.04 -0.11
CA ILE A 39 -10.13 -6.15 1.01
C ILE A 39 -9.22 -5.01 0.56
N LEU A 40 -9.13 -3.97 1.37
CA LEU A 40 -8.03 -3.02 1.25
C LEU A 40 -6.69 -3.77 1.42
N GLY A 41 -5.80 -3.65 0.46
CA GLY A 41 -4.50 -4.32 0.50
C GLY A 41 -3.74 -4.02 1.80
N PRO A 42 -3.11 -5.03 2.43
CA PRO A 42 -2.43 -4.84 3.72
C PRO A 42 -1.36 -3.74 3.70
N HIS A 43 -0.61 -3.65 2.63
CA HIS A 43 0.39 -2.60 2.45
C HIS A 43 -0.24 -1.22 2.19
N SER A 44 -1.39 -1.18 1.52
CA SER A 44 -2.18 0.05 1.35
C SER A 44 -2.70 0.57 2.69
N ALA A 45 -3.12 -0.33 3.60
CA ALA A 45 -3.56 0.04 4.94
C ALA A 45 -2.43 0.69 5.75
N ILE A 46 -1.18 0.22 5.61
CA ILE A 46 -0.02 0.82 6.28
C ILE A 46 0.26 2.22 5.71
N ALA A 47 0.12 2.42 4.40
CA ALA A 47 0.25 3.74 3.80
C ALA A 47 -0.84 4.72 4.29
N CYS A 48 -2.07 4.25 4.48
CA CYS A 48 -3.14 5.05 5.12
C CYS A 48 -2.77 5.45 6.55
N ASN A 49 -2.15 4.57 7.33
CA ASN A 49 -1.68 4.89 8.69
C ASN A 49 -0.56 5.94 8.67
N ALA A 50 0.32 5.94 7.67
CA ALA A 50 1.34 6.98 7.51
C ALA A 50 0.71 8.34 7.21
N ALA A 51 -0.32 8.39 6.34
CA ALA A 51 -1.06 9.62 6.08
C ALA A 51 -1.84 10.11 7.30
N PHE A 52 -2.44 9.20 8.05
CA PHE A 52 -3.09 9.53 9.34
C PHE A 52 -2.10 10.13 10.33
N TYR A 53 -0.87 9.60 10.40
CA TYR A 53 0.19 10.19 11.19
C TYR A 53 0.48 11.64 10.77
N CYS A 54 0.57 11.91 9.46
CA CYS A 54 0.75 13.26 8.95
C CYS A 54 -0.41 14.20 9.35
N LYS A 55 -1.65 13.70 9.30
CA LYS A 55 -2.83 14.46 9.73
C LYS A 55 -2.74 14.85 11.21
N VAL A 56 -2.41 13.90 12.08
CA VAL A 56 -2.32 14.13 13.54
C VAL A 56 -1.13 15.02 13.89
N ARG A 57 0.01 14.79 13.25
CA ARG A 57 1.30 15.43 13.61
C ARG A 57 1.46 16.81 13.03
N TYR A 58 1.03 16.99 11.77
CA TYR A 58 1.32 18.20 10.97
C TYR A 58 0.05 18.92 10.50
N GLY A 59 -1.15 18.42 10.83
CA GLY A 59 -2.40 19.00 10.32
C GLY A 59 -2.58 18.83 8.82
N ALA A 60 -2.03 17.75 8.24
CA ALA A 60 -2.08 17.51 6.81
C ALA A 60 -3.51 17.27 6.30
N HIS A 61 -3.79 17.74 5.09
CA HIS A 61 -4.95 17.31 4.31
C HIS A 61 -4.63 15.97 3.62
N VAL A 62 -5.56 15.03 3.66
CA VAL A 62 -5.37 13.69 3.11
C VAL A 62 -6.38 13.42 2.00
N SER A 63 -5.88 13.03 0.83
CA SER A 63 -6.68 12.57 -0.30
C SER A 63 -6.26 11.15 -0.68
N ILE A 64 -7.22 10.25 -0.93
CA ILE A 64 -6.95 8.86 -1.28
C ILE A 64 -7.44 8.56 -2.68
N GLY A 65 -6.64 7.81 -3.45
CA GLY A 65 -6.99 7.38 -4.79
C GLY A 65 -6.75 5.90 -5.04
N THR A 66 -7.61 5.31 -5.88
CA THR A 66 -7.43 3.95 -6.37
C THR A 66 -7.89 3.82 -7.81
N MET A 67 -7.16 3.05 -8.62
CA MET A 67 -7.61 2.62 -9.94
C MET A 67 -8.26 1.24 -9.83
N GLY A 68 -9.45 1.11 -10.37
CA GLY A 68 -10.12 -0.19 -10.37
C GLY A 68 -11.57 -0.14 -10.87
N PRO A 69 -12.22 -1.31 -10.93
CA PRO A 69 -13.65 -1.39 -11.22
C PRO A 69 -14.47 -0.76 -10.07
N PRO A 70 -15.79 -0.50 -10.26
CA PRO A 70 -16.62 0.14 -9.24
C PRO A 70 -16.57 -0.51 -7.85
N ILE A 71 -16.36 -1.82 -7.75
CA ILE A 71 -16.21 -2.52 -6.47
C ILE A 71 -15.01 -2.02 -5.63
N ALA A 72 -14.04 -1.32 -6.24
CA ALA A 72 -12.91 -0.74 -5.54
C ALA A 72 -13.31 0.40 -4.57
N GLU A 73 -14.55 0.91 -4.65
CA GLU A 73 -15.12 1.79 -3.62
C GLU A 73 -15.02 1.18 -2.22
N SER A 74 -15.12 -0.15 -2.10
CA SER A 74 -15.01 -0.83 -0.80
C SER A 74 -13.65 -0.64 -0.14
N ALA A 75 -12.57 -0.56 -0.91
CA ALA A 75 -11.25 -0.23 -0.39
C ALA A 75 -11.14 1.23 0.04
N LEU A 76 -11.75 2.15 -0.70
CA LEU A 76 -11.80 3.58 -0.33
C LEU A 76 -12.55 3.79 0.99
N LYS A 77 -13.67 3.08 1.20
CA LYS A 77 -14.38 3.09 2.48
C LYS A 77 -13.51 2.62 3.64
N GLN A 78 -12.77 1.52 3.46
CA GLN A 78 -11.85 1.00 4.48
C GLN A 78 -10.70 1.97 4.73
N ALA A 79 -10.14 2.56 3.68
CA ALA A 79 -9.08 3.56 3.78
C ALA A 79 -9.54 4.83 4.50
N GLN A 80 -10.78 5.30 4.25
CA GLN A 80 -11.40 6.40 5.00
C GLN A 80 -11.39 6.14 6.50
N MET A 81 -11.78 4.94 6.91
CA MET A 81 -11.81 4.55 8.33
C MET A 81 -10.40 4.57 8.98
N LEU A 82 -9.34 4.38 8.21
CA LEU A 82 -7.95 4.35 8.70
C LEU A 82 -7.27 5.72 8.70
N SER A 83 -7.67 6.63 7.81
CA SER A 83 -6.91 7.86 7.55
C SER A 83 -7.69 9.14 7.84
N ASP A 84 -9.03 9.08 7.94
CA ASP A 84 -9.89 10.24 8.02
C ASP A 84 -9.62 11.25 6.87
N ALA A 85 -9.55 10.72 5.64
CA ALA A 85 -9.27 11.53 4.46
C ALA A 85 -10.42 12.49 4.14
N GLU A 86 -10.10 13.66 3.62
CA GLU A 86 -11.07 14.67 3.17
C GLU A 86 -11.57 14.42 1.75
N GLU A 87 -10.88 13.53 1.00
CA GLU A 87 -11.23 13.25 -0.39
C GLU A 87 -10.91 11.80 -0.75
N LEU A 88 -11.86 11.15 -1.45
CA LEU A 88 -11.72 9.79 -1.98
C LEU A 88 -11.89 9.81 -3.49
N ASN A 89 -10.96 9.22 -4.23
CA ASN A 89 -10.94 9.27 -5.68
C ASN A 89 -10.91 7.86 -6.28
N LEU A 90 -11.94 7.52 -7.03
CA LEU A 90 -12.01 6.28 -7.81
C LEU A 90 -11.70 6.59 -9.27
N TYR A 91 -10.62 6.04 -9.79
CA TYR A 91 -10.30 6.08 -11.21
C TYR A 91 -10.82 4.81 -11.87
N SER A 92 -11.96 4.92 -12.57
CA SER A 92 -12.68 3.76 -13.09
C SER A 92 -13.19 4.00 -14.49
N ASP A 93 -12.69 3.16 -15.42
CA ASP A 93 -13.12 3.09 -16.81
C ASP A 93 -12.88 1.68 -17.35
N ARG A 94 -13.70 1.25 -18.31
CA ARG A 94 -13.47 -0.02 -19.02
C ARG A 94 -12.15 -0.02 -19.77
N LEU A 95 -11.69 1.15 -20.23
CA LEU A 95 -10.40 1.32 -20.90
C LEU A 95 -9.20 0.98 -20.01
N PHE A 96 -9.36 0.97 -18.69
CA PHE A 96 -8.27 0.64 -17.76
C PHE A 96 -8.09 -0.87 -17.55
N ALA A 97 -9.01 -1.69 -18.09
CA ALA A 97 -8.94 -3.13 -17.91
C ALA A 97 -7.67 -3.73 -18.56
N GLY A 98 -7.06 -4.69 -17.86
CA GLY A 98 -5.84 -5.36 -18.32
C GLY A 98 -4.57 -4.53 -18.23
N ALA A 99 -4.61 -3.37 -17.57
CA ALA A 99 -3.43 -2.53 -17.37
C ALA A 99 -2.33 -3.27 -16.59
N ASP A 100 -1.11 -3.20 -17.10
CA ASP A 100 0.10 -3.54 -16.35
C ASP A 100 0.50 -2.39 -15.41
N THR A 101 1.67 -2.48 -14.78
CA THR A 101 2.15 -1.45 -13.84
C THR A 101 2.40 -0.11 -14.50
N LEU A 102 2.86 -0.09 -15.76
CA LEU A 102 3.16 1.15 -16.48
C LEU A 102 1.90 1.89 -16.91
N ALA A 103 0.93 1.17 -17.49
CA ALA A 103 -0.38 1.72 -17.86
C ALA A 103 -1.16 2.14 -16.59
N THR A 104 -1.05 1.40 -15.49
CA THR A 104 -1.61 1.79 -14.20
C THR A 104 -0.98 3.08 -13.68
N ALA A 105 0.34 3.22 -13.76
CA ALA A 105 1.04 4.42 -13.32
C ALA A 105 0.64 5.67 -14.13
N GLU A 106 0.26 5.52 -15.42
CA GLU A 106 -0.27 6.61 -16.23
C GLU A 106 -1.61 7.12 -15.68
N VAL A 107 -2.53 6.21 -15.37
CA VAL A 107 -3.82 6.57 -14.78
C VAL A 107 -3.63 7.22 -13.40
N LEU A 108 -2.78 6.63 -12.56
CA LEU A 108 -2.52 7.15 -11.21
C LEU A 108 -1.87 8.54 -11.23
N LYS A 109 -0.90 8.77 -12.13
CA LYS A 109 -0.28 10.09 -12.30
C LYS A 109 -1.33 11.15 -12.59
N ASN A 110 -2.17 10.94 -13.60
CA ASN A 110 -3.21 11.90 -13.98
C ASN A 110 -4.29 12.04 -12.90
N GLY A 111 -4.61 10.94 -12.20
CA GLY A 111 -5.55 10.96 -11.10
C GLY A 111 -5.02 11.74 -9.88
N ILE A 112 -3.76 11.54 -9.52
CA ILE A 112 -3.09 12.28 -8.43
C ILE A 112 -3.11 13.79 -8.71
N GLU A 113 -2.81 14.21 -9.93
CA GLU A 113 -2.84 15.62 -10.33
C GLU A 113 -4.24 16.28 -10.26
N LYS A 114 -5.31 15.48 -10.15
CA LYS A 114 -6.69 15.98 -9.93
C LYS A 114 -7.07 16.10 -8.45
N MET A 115 -6.31 15.47 -7.56
CA MET A 115 -6.56 15.58 -6.12
C MET A 115 -6.42 17.02 -5.63
N PHE A 116 -7.09 17.34 -4.55
CA PHE A 116 -7.11 18.69 -3.96
C PHE A 116 -7.50 19.79 -4.97
N GLY A 117 -8.32 19.46 -5.98
CA GLY A 117 -8.70 20.40 -7.03
C GLY A 117 -7.55 20.83 -7.93
N GLY A 118 -6.50 20.04 -8.05
CA GLY A 118 -5.29 20.30 -8.83
C GLY A 118 -4.23 21.13 -8.09
N ASN A 119 -4.37 21.32 -6.77
CA ASN A 119 -3.34 21.95 -5.97
C ASN A 119 -2.11 21.05 -5.82
N LYS A 120 -0.97 21.68 -5.52
CA LYS A 120 0.30 20.98 -5.32
C LYS A 120 0.17 19.92 -4.22
N ILE A 121 0.69 18.74 -4.50
CA ILE A 121 0.81 17.63 -3.54
C ILE A 121 2.26 17.61 -3.06
N ASP A 122 2.43 17.51 -1.74
CA ASP A 122 3.75 17.51 -1.13
C ASP A 122 4.28 16.09 -0.94
N ILE A 123 3.40 15.17 -0.56
CA ILE A 123 3.77 13.77 -0.34
C ILE A 123 2.74 12.84 -0.97
N VAL A 124 3.21 11.83 -1.67
CA VAL A 124 2.39 10.69 -2.10
C VAL A 124 2.86 9.45 -1.36
N PHE A 125 1.96 8.80 -0.65
CA PHE A 125 2.21 7.49 -0.04
C PHE A 125 1.59 6.36 -0.85
N SER A 126 2.25 5.21 -0.85
CA SER A 126 1.64 3.93 -1.24
C SER A 126 2.24 2.78 -0.44
N GLY A 127 1.60 1.62 -0.48
CA GLY A 127 2.25 0.38 -0.06
C GLY A 127 3.43 0.05 -0.98
N HIS A 128 4.42 -0.68 -0.48
CA HIS A 128 5.59 -1.02 -1.29
C HIS A 128 5.28 -2.03 -2.40
N ARG A 129 4.26 -2.86 -2.25
CA ARG A 129 3.76 -3.80 -3.28
C ARG A 129 2.33 -4.23 -2.98
N ALA A 130 1.68 -4.89 -3.92
CA ALA A 130 0.39 -5.56 -3.74
C ALA A 130 0.59 -7.06 -3.58
N SER A 131 -0.24 -7.72 -2.77
CA SER A 131 -0.13 -9.16 -2.47
C SER A 131 -0.52 -10.08 -3.64
N ASP A 132 -1.25 -9.56 -4.62
CA ASP A 132 -1.67 -10.32 -5.82
C ASP A 132 -0.65 -10.25 -6.97
N GLY A 133 0.02 -9.14 -7.17
CA GLY A 133 0.96 -8.94 -8.29
C GLY A 133 2.43 -8.92 -7.85
N GLU A 134 2.73 -8.54 -6.65
CA GLU A 134 4.04 -8.50 -5.98
C GLU A 134 5.17 -7.78 -6.74
N THR A 135 4.85 -7.00 -7.78
CA THR A 135 5.87 -6.35 -8.63
C THR A 135 6.65 -5.24 -7.93
N GLY A 136 5.99 -4.51 -7.02
CA GLY A 136 6.57 -3.31 -6.39
C GLY A 136 6.87 -2.14 -7.35
N GLN A 137 6.44 -2.22 -8.62
CA GLN A 137 6.86 -1.27 -9.67
C GLN A 137 5.90 -0.09 -9.86
N THR A 138 4.63 -0.22 -9.49
CA THR A 138 3.63 0.84 -9.73
C THR A 138 4.00 2.14 -9.01
N GLY A 139 4.46 2.07 -7.76
CA GLY A 139 4.91 3.24 -6.99
C GLY A 139 6.04 4.02 -7.67
N PRO A 140 7.21 3.39 -7.91
CA PRO A 140 8.34 4.08 -8.55
C PRO A 140 8.03 4.59 -9.97
N GLN A 141 7.23 3.86 -10.75
CA GLN A 141 6.80 4.32 -12.08
C GLN A 141 5.88 5.54 -11.98
N THR A 142 4.97 5.58 -11.01
CA THR A 142 4.10 6.74 -10.76
C THR A 142 4.93 7.94 -10.30
N ALA A 143 5.89 7.74 -9.40
CA ALA A 143 6.80 8.78 -8.93
C ALA A 143 7.58 9.40 -10.09
N TRP A 144 8.14 8.56 -10.95
CA TRP A 144 8.85 9.01 -12.15
C TRP A 144 7.97 9.85 -13.09
N LYS A 145 6.73 9.40 -13.33
CA LYS A 145 5.78 10.13 -14.18
C LYS A 145 5.34 11.48 -13.58
N LEU A 146 5.29 11.59 -12.25
CA LEU A 146 5.02 12.84 -11.54
C LEU A 146 6.24 13.76 -11.47
N GLY A 147 7.45 13.27 -11.76
CA GLY A 147 8.69 13.99 -11.53
C GLY A 147 9.05 14.19 -10.05
N TYR A 148 8.58 13.27 -9.18
CA TYR A 148 8.82 13.31 -7.74
C TYR A 148 10.02 12.46 -7.35
N THR A 149 10.76 12.90 -6.33
CA THR A 149 11.78 12.03 -5.70
C THR A 149 11.11 10.80 -5.12
N PHE A 150 11.67 9.61 -5.42
CA PHE A 150 11.15 8.34 -4.93
C PHE A 150 11.95 7.82 -3.74
N LEU A 151 11.27 7.56 -2.63
CA LEU A 151 11.85 6.94 -1.43
C LEU A 151 11.13 5.60 -1.18
N GLY A 152 11.83 4.50 -1.42
CA GLY A 152 11.28 3.15 -1.27
C GLY A 152 11.56 2.52 0.08
N ASN A 153 10.64 1.65 0.56
CA ASN A 153 10.78 0.83 1.77
C ASN A 153 11.04 1.66 3.05
N VAL A 154 10.31 2.76 3.19
CA VAL A 154 10.45 3.67 4.35
C VAL A 154 9.82 3.04 5.58
N ILE A 155 10.59 2.95 6.67
CA ILE A 155 10.19 2.40 7.97
C ILE A 155 9.90 3.47 9.01
N ASP A 156 10.39 4.69 8.80
CA ASP A 156 10.19 5.83 9.69
C ASP A 156 10.43 7.14 8.92
N PHE A 157 9.75 8.22 9.27
CA PHE A 157 9.96 9.53 8.68
C PHE A 157 9.54 10.66 9.61
N ASP A 158 10.14 11.82 9.40
CA ASP A 158 9.74 13.11 9.99
C ASP A 158 9.77 14.21 8.93
N ILE A 159 9.01 15.28 9.13
CA ILE A 159 8.86 16.36 8.14
C ILE A 159 9.20 17.68 8.80
N ASP A 160 10.14 18.41 8.20
CA ASP A 160 10.41 19.81 8.51
C ASP A 160 9.59 20.66 7.55
N LEU A 161 8.50 21.24 8.06
CA LEU A 161 7.59 22.07 7.25
C LEU A 161 8.21 23.40 6.83
N ASP A 162 9.11 23.96 7.65
CA ASP A 162 9.76 25.23 7.38
C ASP A 162 10.80 25.09 6.26
N ARG A 163 11.60 24.02 6.29
CA ARG A 163 12.59 23.70 5.27
C ARG A 163 11.98 22.98 4.05
N LYS A 164 10.73 22.51 4.13
CA LYS A 164 10.05 21.70 3.12
C LYS A 164 10.86 20.46 2.74
N VAL A 165 11.35 19.74 3.73
CA VAL A 165 12.10 18.47 3.58
C VAL A 165 11.50 17.36 4.40
N VAL A 166 11.67 16.12 3.92
CA VAL A 166 11.40 14.90 4.67
C VAL A 166 12.72 14.23 5.05
N PHE A 167 12.82 13.80 6.30
CA PHE A 167 13.84 12.90 6.80
C PHE A 167 13.25 11.49 6.84
N ALA A 168 13.82 10.55 6.14
CA ALA A 168 13.30 9.20 6.06
C ALA A 168 14.37 8.18 6.43
N LYS A 169 13.93 7.10 7.13
CA LYS A 169 14.71 5.89 7.33
C LYS A 169 14.13 4.79 6.46
N ARG A 170 14.97 4.15 5.68
CA ARG A 170 14.54 3.06 4.81
C ARG A 170 15.40 1.81 4.95
N LEU A 171 14.79 0.67 4.67
CA LEU A 171 15.51 -0.60 4.63
C LEU A 171 16.11 -0.83 3.24
N ILE A 172 17.40 -1.13 3.23
CA ILE A 172 18.11 -1.61 2.04
C ILE A 172 18.61 -3.03 2.31
N SER A 173 18.13 -3.98 1.50
CA SER A 173 18.59 -5.35 1.55
C SER A 173 19.33 -5.65 0.24
N LEU A 174 20.63 -5.89 0.33
CA LEU A 174 21.48 -6.28 -0.79
C LEU A 174 21.73 -7.77 -0.72
N GLN A 175 21.70 -8.44 -1.87
CA GLN A 175 21.96 -9.88 -1.93
C GLN A 175 23.32 -10.24 -1.34
N GLY A 176 23.34 -11.12 -0.34
CA GLY A 176 24.55 -11.56 0.34
C GLY A 176 25.10 -10.59 1.39
N MET A 177 24.36 -9.53 1.73
CA MET A 177 24.69 -8.57 2.79
C MET A 177 23.58 -8.51 3.84
N ASP A 178 23.92 -8.02 5.02
CA ASP A 178 22.92 -7.70 6.05
C ASP A 178 22.02 -6.55 5.58
N THR A 179 20.78 -6.56 6.05
CA THR A 179 19.86 -5.44 5.84
C THR A 179 20.38 -4.23 6.59
N ILE A 180 20.54 -3.11 5.90
CA ILE A 180 20.98 -1.83 6.48
C ILE A 180 19.84 -0.84 6.56
N ILE A 181 19.91 0.08 7.50
CA ILE A 181 19.03 1.25 7.58
C ILE A 181 19.79 2.43 6.99
N GLU A 182 19.20 3.05 5.97
CA GLU A 182 19.70 4.28 5.37
C GLU A 182 18.86 5.45 5.85
N GLU A 183 19.50 6.54 6.27
CA GLU A 183 18.87 7.82 6.59
C GLU A 183 19.04 8.79 5.43
N ILE A 184 17.93 9.34 4.95
CA ILE A 184 17.89 10.23 3.78
C ILE A 184 17.15 11.51 4.14
N GLU A 185 17.67 12.64 3.70
CA GLU A 185 16.98 13.92 3.61
C GLU A 185 16.60 14.18 2.15
N SER A 186 15.33 14.54 1.89
CA SER A 186 14.83 14.85 0.55
C SER A 186 13.91 16.06 0.57
N PRO A 187 14.04 16.98 -0.40
CA PRO A 187 13.09 18.08 -0.54
C PRO A 187 11.72 17.56 -1.00
N LEU A 188 10.65 18.25 -0.61
CA LEU A 188 9.30 18.04 -1.14
C LEU A 188 9.18 18.63 -2.56
N PRO A 189 8.42 17.99 -3.48
CA PRO A 189 7.54 16.84 -3.27
C PRO A 189 8.26 15.50 -3.35
N VAL A 190 7.73 14.49 -2.64
CA VAL A 190 8.26 13.14 -2.63
C VAL A 190 7.15 12.09 -2.83
N PHE A 191 7.53 10.95 -3.40
CA PHE A 191 6.71 9.73 -3.42
C PHE A 191 7.36 8.67 -2.53
N ILE A 192 6.64 8.20 -1.53
CA ILE A 192 7.15 7.30 -0.50
C ILE A 192 6.38 5.97 -0.55
N THR A 193 7.10 4.86 -0.68
CA THR A 193 6.50 3.55 -0.40
C THR A 193 6.82 3.11 1.02
N ILE A 194 5.78 2.75 1.76
CA ILE A 194 5.88 2.41 3.17
C ILE A 194 6.14 0.92 3.34
N ASP A 195 7.16 0.59 4.13
CA ASP A 195 7.52 -0.78 4.49
C ASP A 195 6.50 -1.39 5.48
N PRO A 196 6.25 -2.71 5.45
CA PRO A 196 5.36 -3.38 6.39
C PRO A 196 5.73 -3.23 7.87
N SER A 197 6.98 -2.95 8.17
CA SER A 197 7.46 -2.73 9.55
C SER A 197 7.17 -1.34 10.10
N TYR A 198 6.73 -0.39 9.24
CA TYR A 198 6.37 0.97 9.68
C TYR A 198 5.32 0.94 10.79
N ARG A 199 5.51 1.79 11.78
CA ARG A 199 4.53 2.02 12.86
C ARG A 199 4.43 3.51 13.15
N SER A 200 3.20 4.03 13.17
CA SER A 200 2.94 5.41 13.60
C SER A 200 3.16 5.53 15.10
N ILE A 201 4.06 6.42 15.51
CA ILE A 201 4.39 6.65 16.92
C ILE A 201 3.97 8.06 17.33
N PHE A 202 3.07 8.16 18.28
CA PHE A 202 2.63 9.43 18.87
C PHE A 202 3.32 9.63 20.23
N ASN A 203 4.29 10.53 20.27
CA ASN A 203 5.17 10.71 21.43
C ASN A 203 4.56 11.58 22.55
N SER A 204 3.59 12.46 22.23
CA SER A 204 2.96 13.34 23.21
C SER A 204 1.52 12.91 23.56
N ILE A 205 1.06 13.29 24.76
CA ILE A 205 -0.32 13.06 25.19
C ILE A 205 -1.30 13.78 24.26
N SER A 206 -0.99 15.01 23.83
CA SER A 206 -1.83 15.78 22.91
C SER A 206 -2.00 15.07 21.57
N GLN A 207 -0.94 14.54 21.00
CA GLN A 207 -1.00 13.76 19.75
C GLN A 207 -1.85 12.49 19.89
N ARG A 208 -1.73 11.77 21.01
CA ARG A 208 -2.54 10.57 21.29
C ARG A 208 -4.02 10.91 21.43
N LEU A 209 -4.34 12.03 22.09
CA LEU A 209 -5.72 12.51 22.21
C LEU A 209 -6.29 12.91 20.84
N SER A 210 -5.52 13.65 20.04
CA SER A 210 -5.91 14.01 18.67
C SER A 210 -6.11 12.77 17.79
N ALA A 211 -5.20 11.79 17.84
CA ALA A 211 -5.34 10.53 17.12
C ALA A 211 -6.63 9.78 17.49
N ASN A 212 -6.98 9.72 18.78
CA ASN A 212 -8.23 9.12 19.26
C ASN A 212 -9.46 9.86 18.72
N THR A 213 -9.41 11.20 18.67
CA THR A 213 -10.49 12.02 18.15
C THR A 213 -10.68 11.78 16.65
N PHE A 214 -9.62 11.93 15.86
CA PHE A 214 -9.65 11.67 14.42
C PHE A 214 -10.06 10.23 14.08
N SER A 215 -9.64 9.24 14.86
CA SER A 215 -10.07 7.84 14.63
C SER A 215 -11.58 7.65 14.84
N ARG A 216 -12.19 8.37 15.78
CA ARG A 216 -13.65 8.35 15.98
C ARG A 216 -14.38 9.05 14.84
N GLU A 217 -13.85 10.17 14.36
CA GLU A 217 -14.39 10.91 13.22
C GLU A 217 -14.27 10.08 11.94
N ALA A 218 -13.11 9.49 11.67
CA ALA A 218 -12.87 8.61 10.54
C ALA A 218 -13.89 7.47 10.46
N LYS A 219 -14.24 6.87 11.60
CA LYS A 219 -15.26 5.83 11.66
C LYS A 219 -16.63 6.36 11.25
N LYS A 220 -17.05 7.55 11.72
CA LYS A 220 -18.31 8.20 11.32
C LYS A 220 -18.30 8.55 9.85
N HIS A 221 -17.23 9.19 9.36
CA HIS A 221 -17.09 9.56 7.96
C HIS A 221 -17.10 8.34 7.03
N SER A 222 -16.60 7.19 7.47
CA SER A 222 -16.64 5.96 6.69
C SER A 222 -18.04 5.36 6.54
N GLU A 223 -18.99 5.71 7.41
CA GLU A 223 -20.39 5.29 7.28
C GLU A 223 -21.07 6.00 6.10
N ASP A 224 -20.71 7.27 5.86
CA ASP A 224 -21.20 8.07 4.74
C ASP A 224 -20.06 8.53 3.81
N TYR A 225 -19.17 7.60 3.47
CA TYR A 225 -17.96 7.88 2.68
C TYR A 225 -18.25 8.45 1.30
N ARG A 226 -19.45 8.22 0.76
CA ARG A 226 -19.81 8.65 -0.59
C ARG A 226 -19.88 10.17 -0.74
N GLN A 227 -20.08 10.91 0.33
CA GLN A 227 -20.01 12.38 0.28
C GLN A 227 -18.60 12.90 -0.05
N TYR A 228 -17.56 12.10 0.21
CA TYR A 228 -16.16 12.42 -0.08
C TYR A 228 -15.69 11.82 -1.41
N LEU A 229 -16.53 10.97 -2.06
CA LEU A 229 -16.15 10.18 -3.22
C LEU A 229 -16.30 11.00 -4.51
N LYS A 230 -15.24 11.03 -5.28
CA LYS A 230 -15.20 11.49 -6.66
C LYS A 230 -14.84 10.33 -7.57
N ILE A 231 -15.51 10.23 -8.72
CA ILE A 231 -15.25 9.18 -9.72
C ILE A 231 -14.76 9.85 -10.99
N PHE A 232 -13.66 9.36 -11.51
CA PHE A 232 -13.04 9.86 -12.74
C PHE A 232 -12.88 8.73 -13.75
N ASP A 233 -13.35 8.97 -14.97
CA ASP A 233 -13.11 8.13 -16.14
C ASP A 233 -11.87 8.61 -16.93
N SER A 234 -11.53 7.93 -17.99
CA SER A 234 -10.40 8.27 -18.87
C SER A 234 -10.52 9.67 -19.48
N LYS A 235 -11.75 10.09 -19.80
CA LYS A 235 -12.04 11.40 -20.39
C LYS A 235 -11.85 12.53 -19.35
N ASN A 236 -12.35 12.33 -18.13
CA ASN A 236 -12.16 13.30 -17.04
C ASN A 236 -10.69 13.47 -16.68
N LEU A 237 -9.89 12.40 -16.80
CA LEU A 237 -8.46 12.41 -16.57
C LEU A 237 -7.64 12.92 -17.77
N GLY A 238 -8.27 13.11 -18.93
CA GLY A 238 -7.57 13.55 -20.14
C GLY A 238 -6.58 12.52 -20.68
N LEU A 239 -6.87 11.23 -20.52
CA LEU A 239 -5.98 10.13 -20.88
C LEU A 239 -6.09 9.73 -22.35
N ASP A 240 -4.94 9.47 -22.98
CA ASP A 240 -4.89 8.83 -24.30
C ASP A 240 -5.23 7.33 -24.13
N PRO A 241 -6.27 6.82 -24.85
CA PRO A 241 -6.62 5.39 -24.81
C PRO A 241 -5.47 4.44 -25.20
N LYS A 242 -4.45 4.92 -25.91
CA LYS A 242 -3.28 4.12 -26.31
C LYS A 242 -2.27 3.93 -25.17
N LEU A 243 -2.35 4.75 -24.10
CA LEU A 243 -1.42 4.74 -22.97
C LEU A 243 -2.00 4.06 -21.72
N VAL A 244 -3.25 3.58 -21.80
CA VAL A 244 -3.95 2.99 -20.64
C VAL A 244 -4.49 1.59 -20.98
N GLY A 245 -4.83 0.83 -19.95
CA GLY A 245 -5.34 -0.52 -20.08
C GLY A 245 -4.40 -1.46 -20.86
N LEU A 246 -4.97 -2.43 -21.52
CA LEU A 246 -4.20 -3.40 -22.31
C LEU A 246 -3.40 -2.75 -23.45
N PRO A 247 -3.92 -1.77 -24.21
CA PRO A 247 -3.15 -1.10 -25.26
C PRO A 247 -1.92 -0.36 -24.76
N GLY A 248 -1.97 0.20 -23.53
CA GLY A 248 -0.88 0.93 -22.92
C GLY A 248 0.11 0.04 -22.14
N SER A 249 -0.12 -1.28 -22.13
CA SER A 249 0.65 -2.24 -21.34
C SER A 249 1.73 -2.92 -22.19
N PRO A 250 3.03 -2.62 -21.99
CA PRO A 250 4.12 -3.34 -22.65
C PRO A 250 4.27 -4.79 -22.15
N THR A 251 3.66 -5.14 -21.02
CA THR A 251 3.72 -6.49 -20.44
C THR A 251 2.32 -7.12 -20.35
N ILE A 252 2.25 -8.43 -20.56
CA ILE A 252 1.02 -9.21 -20.38
C ILE A 252 1.30 -10.46 -19.57
N VAL A 253 0.30 -10.94 -18.82
CA VAL A 253 0.38 -12.25 -18.17
C VAL A 253 0.22 -13.32 -19.25
N TYR A 254 1.34 -13.97 -19.62
CA TYR A 254 1.33 -14.97 -20.68
C TYR A 254 0.65 -16.27 -20.25
N LYS A 255 0.94 -16.74 -19.03
CA LYS A 255 0.42 -18.00 -18.50
C LYS A 255 0.44 -18.00 -16.98
N VAL A 256 -0.59 -18.56 -16.39
CA VAL A 256 -0.65 -18.84 -14.94
C VAL A 256 -0.70 -20.35 -14.76
N GLU A 257 0.20 -20.91 -13.97
CA GLU A 257 0.22 -22.34 -13.65
C GLU A 257 0.04 -22.53 -12.15
N LYS A 258 -0.83 -23.46 -11.78
CA LYS A 258 -1.00 -23.84 -10.39
C LYS A 258 0.16 -24.72 -9.96
N ILE A 259 0.96 -24.25 -9.03
CA ILE A 259 2.02 -25.07 -8.46
C ILE A 259 1.37 -26.15 -7.59
N PRO A 260 1.57 -27.45 -7.88
CA PRO A 260 1.03 -28.51 -7.05
C PRO A 260 1.61 -28.39 -5.64
N ARG A 261 0.76 -28.43 -4.63
CA ARG A 261 1.25 -28.46 -3.24
C ARG A 261 2.17 -29.65 -3.09
N ALA A 262 3.38 -29.42 -2.62
CA ALA A 262 4.30 -30.50 -2.27
C ALA A 262 3.57 -31.40 -1.26
N LYS A 263 3.43 -32.69 -1.60
CA LYS A 263 2.92 -33.67 -0.65
C LYS A 263 4.02 -33.85 0.41
N THR A 264 4.02 -33.01 1.42
CA THR A 264 4.91 -33.20 2.56
C THR A 264 4.38 -34.36 3.36
N SER A 265 4.99 -35.52 3.23
CA SER A 265 4.77 -36.67 4.09
C SER A 265 5.37 -36.50 5.51
N ARG A 266 5.76 -35.27 5.84
CA ARG A 266 6.31 -34.97 7.16
C ARG A 266 5.19 -35.04 8.19
N LYS A 267 5.13 -36.10 8.91
CA LYS A 267 4.35 -36.18 10.16
C LYS A 267 5.03 -35.25 11.16
N ALA A 268 4.25 -34.38 11.77
CA ALA A 268 4.75 -33.61 12.91
C ALA A 268 5.14 -34.60 14.01
N GLU A 269 6.39 -34.61 14.43
CA GLU A 269 6.84 -35.41 15.54
C GLU A 269 6.77 -34.53 16.79
N ILE A 270 5.92 -34.95 17.73
CA ILE A 270 5.83 -34.26 19.02
C ILE A 270 6.90 -34.86 19.92
N VAL A 271 7.90 -34.10 20.27
CA VAL A 271 8.92 -34.49 21.26
C VAL A 271 8.51 -33.90 22.60
N ILE A 272 8.07 -34.74 23.51
CA ILE A 272 7.74 -34.35 24.89
C ILE A 272 9.00 -34.63 25.74
N PRO A 273 9.65 -33.63 26.32
CA PRO A 273 10.77 -33.89 27.23
C PRO A 273 10.29 -34.60 28.49
N SER A 274 11.02 -35.60 28.92
CA SER A 274 10.75 -36.33 30.18
C SER A 274 10.81 -35.45 31.42
N ASN A 275 11.51 -34.29 31.31
CA ASN A 275 11.54 -33.25 32.32
C ASN A 275 11.18 -31.91 31.64
N PRO A 276 10.08 -31.22 32.00
CA PRO A 276 9.66 -29.95 31.40
C PRO A 276 10.68 -28.82 31.60
N ASN A 277 11.60 -28.93 32.56
CA ASN A 277 12.67 -27.95 32.79
C ASN A 277 13.96 -28.27 32.00
N ASN A 278 14.01 -29.36 31.25
CA ASN A 278 15.15 -29.73 30.44
C ASN A 278 14.75 -29.85 28.96
N LEU A 279 15.00 -28.80 28.20
CA LEU A 279 14.73 -28.72 26.76
C LEU A 279 15.88 -29.27 25.89
N THR A 280 17.02 -29.66 26.50
CA THR A 280 18.21 -30.14 25.77
C THR A 280 17.90 -31.22 24.74
N PRO A 281 17.10 -32.30 25.07
CA PRO A 281 16.80 -33.33 24.10
C PRO A 281 15.99 -32.84 22.88
N VAL A 282 15.13 -31.84 23.09
CA VAL A 282 14.34 -31.24 22.02
C VAL A 282 15.24 -30.42 21.08
N ILE A 283 16.12 -29.64 21.66
CA ILE A 283 17.11 -28.81 20.94
C ILE A 283 18.06 -29.69 20.13
N GLU A 284 18.61 -30.77 20.73
CA GLU A 284 19.50 -31.70 20.05
C GLU A 284 18.81 -32.36 18.83
N LYS A 285 17.53 -32.76 18.98
CA LYS A 285 16.77 -33.34 17.88
C LYS A 285 16.50 -32.34 16.76
N ILE A 286 16.20 -31.07 17.07
CA ILE A 286 16.08 -30.00 16.08
C ILE A 286 17.39 -29.82 15.32
N ILE A 287 18.53 -29.74 16.04
CA ILE A 287 19.86 -29.58 15.45
C ILE A 287 20.19 -30.76 14.52
N GLN A 288 19.93 -31.99 14.94
CA GLN A 288 20.13 -33.18 14.11
C GLN A 288 19.28 -33.15 12.84
N THR A 289 18.00 -32.71 12.95
CA THR A 289 17.10 -32.61 11.80
C THR A 289 17.54 -31.54 10.80
N VAL A 290 18.10 -30.43 11.28
CA VAL A 290 18.61 -29.32 10.44
C VAL A 290 19.95 -29.69 9.78
N ARG A 291 20.84 -30.39 10.50
CA ARG A 291 22.17 -30.80 9.98
C ARG A 291 22.11 -32.01 9.06
N GLY A 292 21.05 -32.81 9.12
CA GLY A 292 20.84 -33.99 8.27
C GLY A 292 20.24 -33.68 6.90
N LYS A 293 20.20 -32.41 6.55
CA LYS A 293 19.89 -31.87 5.22
C LYS A 293 21.15 -31.29 4.58
#